data_5bc265c7a503219f0519fc294a16d6dd
#
_entry.id   5bc265c7a503219f0519fc294a16d6dd
#
_cell.length_a   1.000
_cell.length_b   1.000
_cell.length_c   1.000
_cell.angle_alpha   90.00
_cell.angle_beta   90.00
_cell.angle_gamma   90.00
#
_symmetry.space_group_name_H-M   'P 1'
#
loop_
_entity.id
_entity.type
_entity.pdbx_description
1 polymer ?
#
loop_
_entity_poly.entity_id
_entity_poly.type
_entity_poly.pdbx_seq_one_letter_code
_entity_poly.pdbx_strand_id
1 'polypeptide(L)'
;MKILAVDPGVMTGYVYAEITPERTLHVYPFEMTDEVDDFWRRLHEFKPWRIVMEDFDFRGGHQRASTGINYFPIQLIGVARLYELIEPTGKTALFLQKAAQGKAYYSNQTLKENKLYKRGIPHGMDALRHLLQWITFGPGYQYVEGKQNFVKMLDKWSDDE
;
A
#
# COMPACT_ATOMS: atom_id res chain seq x y z
N MET A 1 9.22 -5.84 -10.51
CA MET A 1 9.58 -5.23 -9.18
C MET A 1 8.35 -5.31 -8.29
N LYS A 2 8.44 -6.07 -7.19
CA LYS A 2 7.32 -6.23 -6.23
C LYS A 2 7.18 -5.00 -5.31
N ILE A 3 5.94 -4.55 -5.11
CA ILE A 3 5.59 -3.41 -4.25
C ILE A 3 4.43 -3.84 -3.34
N LEU A 4 4.53 -3.54 -2.05
CA LEU A 4 3.45 -3.71 -1.10
C LEU A 4 2.93 -2.33 -0.70
N ALA A 5 1.64 -2.05 -0.99
CA ALA A 5 1.00 -0.86 -0.42
C ALA A 5 0.09 -1.25 0.73
N VAL A 6 0.03 -0.42 1.78
CA VAL A 6 -0.66 -0.71 3.04
C VAL A 6 -1.40 0.51 3.56
N ASP A 7 -2.67 0.33 3.87
CA ASP A 7 -3.50 1.24 4.69
C ASP A 7 -3.68 0.58 6.07
N PRO A 8 -2.87 0.96 7.08
CA PRO A 8 -2.79 0.24 8.33
C PRO A 8 -3.98 0.55 9.26
N GLY A 9 -4.69 -0.48 9.71
CA GLY A 9 -5.82 -0.38 10.60
C GLY A 9 -6.17 -1.73 11.21
N VAL A 10 -7.20 -1.79 12.06
CA VAL A 10 -7.75 -3.06 12.57
C VAL A 10 -8.20 -3.95 11.40
N MET A 11 -8.88 -3.36 10.44
CA MET A 11 -9.00 -3.90 9.09
C MET A 11 -7.91 -3.23 8.26
N THR A 12 -6.90 -3.97 7.88
CA THR A 12 -5.78 -3.46 7.10
C THR A 12 -6.05 -3.65 5.61
N GLY A 13 -5.88 -2.58 4.85
CA GLY A 13 -5.92 -2.61 3.40
C GLY A 13 -4.54 -2.90 2.81
N TYR A 14 -4.52 -3.77 1.83
CA TYR A 14 -3.31 -4.20 1.12
C TYR A 14 -3.44 -4.05 -0.39
N VAL A 15 -2.33 -3.78 -1.04
CA VAL A 15 -2.18 -4.01 -2.48
C VAL A 15 -0.88 -4.77 -2.71
N TYR A 16 -0.98 -5.99 -3.22
CA TYR A 16 0.14 -6.63 -3.88
C TYR A 16 0.28 -6.04 -5.27
N ALA A 17 1.46 -5.55 -5.60
CA ALA A 17 1.71 -4.93 -6.88
C ALA A 17 3.05 -5.37 -7.47
N GLU A 18 3.08 -5.45 -8.79
CA GLU A 18 4.31 -5.72 -9.52
C GLU A 18 4.42 -4.82 -10.75
N ILE A 19 5.60 -4.21 -10.91
CA ILE A 19 5.96 -3.57 -12.17
C ILE A 19 6.70 -4.60 -13.02
N THR A 20 6.09 -4.97 -14.14
CA THR A 20 6.62 -5.94 -15.10
C THR A 20 7.80 -5.34 -15.89
N PRO A 21 8.58 -6.17 -16.64
CA PRO A 21 9.62 -5.67 -17.55
C PRO A 21 9.09 -4.68 -18.59
N GLU A 22 7.83 -4.82 -19.02
CA GLU A 22 7.15 -3.93 -19.97
C GLU A 22 6.67 -2.63 -19.31
N ARG A 23 7.03 -2.40 -18.03
CA ARG A 23 6.62 -1.23 -17.24
C ARG A 23 5.10 -1.11 -17.04
N THR A 24 4.40 -2.23 -17.01
CA THR A 24 3.00 -2.31 -16.62
C THR A 24 2.92 -2.60 -15.12
N LEU A 25 2.07 -1.87 -14.40
CA LEU A 25 1.80 -2.10 -12.98
C LEU A 25 0.60 -3.04 -12.86
N HIS A 26 0.84 -4.25 -12.44
CA HIS A 26 -0.20 -5.18 -12.03
C HIS A 26 -0.54 -4.93 -10.56
N VAL A 27 -1.82 -4.88 -10.21
CA VAL A 27 -2.28 -4.60 -8.83
C VAL A 27 -3.35 -5.59 -8.40
N TYR A 28 -3.25 -6.05 -7.17
CA TYR A 28 -4.25 -6.89 -6.50
C TYR A 28 -4.60 -6.31 -5.14
N PRO A 29 -5.66 -5.48 -5.04
CA PRO A 29 -6.13 -4.92 -3.78
C PRO A 29 -7.02 -5.90 -3.01
N PHE A 30 -6.81 -5.98 -1.70
CA PHE A 30 -7.61 -6.76 -0.76
C PHE A 30 -7.57 -6.12 0.64
N GLU A 31 -8.37 -6.62 1.56
CA GLU A 31 -8.30 -6.21 2.97
C GLU A 31 -8.53 -7.41 3.87
N MET A 32 -7.97 -7.35 5.06
CA MET A 32 -8.15 -8.37 6.08
C MET A 32 -7.77 -7.87 7.47
N THR A 33 -8.28 -8.55 8.49
CA THR A 33 -7.82 -8.38 9.86
C THR A 33 -6.57 -9.21 10.05
N ASP A 34 -5.45 -8.54 10.30
CA ASP A 34 -4.17 -9.19 10.60
C ASP A 34 -3.75 -8.92 12.04
N GLU A 35 -2.99 -9.85 12.60
CA GLU A 35 -2.14 -9.59 13.75
C GLU A 35 -0.77 -9.06 13.28
N VAL A 36 0.02 -8.53 14.20
CA VAL A 36 1.37 -8.02 13.89
C VAL A 36 2.27 -9.09 13.26
N ASP A 37 2.16 -10.33 13.77
CA ASP A 37 2.91 -11.49 13.27
C ASP A 37 2.47 -11.91 11.87
N ASP A 38 1.19 -11.74 11.53
CA ASP A 38 0.68 -11.99 10.18
C ASP A 38 1.29 -11.01 9.19
N PHE A 39 1.36 -9.74 9.56
CA PHE A 39 1.99 -8.72 8.72
C PHE A 39 3.48 -9.00 8.52
N TRP A 40 4.21 -9.39 9.59
CA TRP A 40 5.60 -9.80 9.51
C TRP A 40 5.81 -10.97 8.54
N ARG A 41 4.99 -12.04 8.67
CA ARG A 41 5.02 -13.20 7.78
C ARG A 41 4.76 -12.81 6.33
N ARG A 42 3.78 -11.95 6.09
CA ARG A 42 3.42 -11.45 4.76
C ARG A 42 4.58 -10.70 4.08
N LEU A 43 5.34 -9.89 4.81
CA LEU A 43 6.54 -9.24 4.29
C LEU A 43 7.59 -10.26 3.85
N HIS A 44 7.80 -11.32 4.63
CA HIS A 44 8.76 -12.38 4.31
C HIS A 44 8.34 -13.28 3.15
N GLU A 45 7.07 -13.53 2.98
CA GLU A 45 6.51 -14.29 1.87
C GLU A 45 6.52 -13.48 0.57
N PHE A 46 6.01 -12.26 0.60
CA PHE A 46 5.89 -11.40 -0.58
C PHE A 46 7.22 -10.80 -1.03
N LYS A 47 8.14 -10.50 -0.09
CA LYS A 47 9.47 -9.91 -0.33
C LYS A 47 9.41 -8.63 -1.18
N PRO A 48 8.73 -7.59 -0.72
CA PRO A 48 8.58 -6.36 -1.49
C PRO A 48 9.92 -5.61 -1.60
N TRP A 49 10.21 -5.03 -2.76
CA TRP A 49 11.31 -4.07 -2.92
C TRP A 49 10.90 -2.65 -2.48
N ARG A 50 9.61 -2.37 -2.49
CA ARG A 50 9.05 -1.09 -2.02
C ARG A 50 7.85 -1.37 -1.14
N ILE A 51 7.81 -0.67 -0.01
CA ILE A 51 6.65 -0.64 0.87
C ILE A 51 6.12 0.79 0.84
N VAL A 52 4.89 0.99 0.40
CA VAL A 52 4.20 2.28 0.42
C VAL A 52 3.11 2.21 1.46
N MET A 53 3.16 3.04 2.49
CA MET A 53 2.29 2.88 3.64
C MET A 53 1.73 4.22 4.09
N GLU A 54 0.46 4.25 4.52
CA GLU A 54 -0.10 5.43 5.16
C GLU A 54 0.63 5.69 6.48
N ASP A 55 1.05 6.94 6.68
CA ASP A 55 1.67 7.39 7.93
C ASP A 55 0.61 7.70 8.98
N PHE A 56 0.85 7.25 10.19
CA PHE A 56 -0.04 7.52 11.32
C PHE A 56 0.33 8.86 11.97
N ASP A 57 -0.53 9.87 11.82
CA ASP A 57 -0.35 11.19 12.45
C ASP A 57 -1.21 11.33 13.71
N PHE A 58 -0.56 11.42 14.86
CA PHE A 58 -1.22 11.73 16.15
C PHE A 58 -1.82 13.14 16.23
N ARG A 59 -1.49 14.04 15.30
CA ARG A 59 -1.86 15.46 15.36
C ARG A 59 -3.27 15.77 14.88
N GLY A 60 -4.01 14.79 14.39
CA GLY A 60 -5.43 14.96 14.07
C GLY A 60 -6.24 15.17 15.34
N GLY A 61 -6.58 16.41 15.69
CA GLY A 61 -7.20 16.85 16.96
C GLY A 61 -8.60 16.30 17.27
N HIS A 62 -8.98 15.15 16.78
CA HIS A 62 -10.23 14.45 17.05
C HIS A 62 -10.09 13.21 17.95
N GLN A 63 -8.90 12.85 18.34
CA GLN A 63 -8.72 11.86 19.39
C GLN A 63 -8.76 12.54 20.76
N ARG A 64 -9.91 13.08 21.10
CA ARG A 64 -10.19 13.42 22.50
C ARG A 64 -10.16 12.14 23.31
N ALA A 65 -9.25 12.15 24.25
CA ALA A 65 -9.03 11.20 25.33
C ALA A 65 -10.34 10.65 25.91
N SER A 66 -10.88 9.59 25.39
CA SER A 66 -11.90 8.89 26.14
C SER A 66 -11.95 7.39 25.93
N THR A 67 -11.27 6.77 25.00
CA THR A 67 -11.25 5.29 24.97
C THR A 67 -10.17 4.81 23.99
N GLY A 68 -9.00 4.43 24.53
CA GLY A 68 -8.06 3.54 23.87
C GLY A 68 -7.50 4.02 22.51
N ILE A 69 -6.32 4.65 22.53
CA ILE A 69 -5.57 4.88 21.27
C ILE A 69 -5.32 3.52 20.64
N ASN A 70 -5.78 3.34 19.41
CA ASN A 70 -5.40 2.17 18.64
C ASN A 70 -3.95 2.30 18.18
N TYR A 71 -3.03 1.59 18.81
CA TYR A 71 -1.61 1.58 18.47
C TYR A 71 -1.27 0.63 17.32
N PHE A 72 -2.21 -0.14 16.83
CA PHE A 72 -1.97 -1.16 15.82
C PHE A 72 -1.34 -0.59 14.53
N PRO A 73 -1.80 0.55 13.96
CA PRO A 73 -1.14 1.14 12.78
C PRO A 73 0.34 1.46 13.02
N ILE A 74 0.68 1.95 14.23
CA ILE A 74 2.07 2.26 14.60
C ILE A 74 2.91 1.00 14.71
N GLN A 75 2.35 -0.08 15.24
CA GLN A 75 3.04 -1.37 15.30
C GLN A 75 3.37 -1.89 13.90
N LEU A 76 2.42 -1.80 12.96
CA LEU A 76 2.67 -2.20 11.57
C LEU A 76 3.76 -1.33 10.91
N ILE A 77 3.75 -0.02 11.15
CA ILE A 77 4.82 0.87 10.66
C ILE A 77 6.18 0.48 11.26
N GLY A 78 6.21 0.16 12.56
CA GLY A 78 7.41 -0.33 13.24
C GLY A 78 7.95 -1.62 12.63
N VAL A 79 7.07 -2.58 12.34
CA VAL A 79 7.41 -3.84 11.68
C VAL A 79 7.94 -3.60 10.25
N ALA A 80 7.31 -2.72 9.47
CA ALA A 80 7.79 -2.37 8.14
C ALA A 80 9.19 -1.72 8.18
N ARG A 81 9.45 -0.85 9.16
CA ARG A 81 10.78 -0.26 9.40
C ARG A 81 11.81 -1.31 9.76
N LEU A 82 11.48 -2.22 10.67
CA LEU A 82 12.38 -3.29 11.05
C LEU A 82 12.70 -4.17 9.83
N TYR A 83 11.70 -4.54 9.03
CA TYR A 83 11.89 -5.32 7.82
C TYR A 83 12.83 -4.61 6.82
N GLU A 84 12.63 -3.31 6.57
CA GLU A 84 13.53 -2.49 5.73
C GLU A 84 14.99 -2.56 6.21
N LEU A 85 15.21 -2.50 7.52
CA LEU A 85 16.55 -2.47 8.11
C LEU A 85 17.29 -3.82 8.05
N ILE A 86 16.56 -4.92 8.17
CA ILE A 86 17.17 -6.26 8.29
C ILE A 86 17.07 -7.10 7.01
N GLU A 87 16.34 -6.64 6.00
CA GLU A 87 16.21 -7.35 4.74
C GLU A 87 17.60 -7.49 4.09
N PRO A 88 18.08 -8.74 3.88
CA PRO A 88 19.50 -9.01 3.60
C PRO A 88 19.99 -8.48 2.25
N THR A 89 19.08 -8.18 1.32
CA THR A 89 19.49 -7.65 0.01
C THR A 89 19.70 -6.13 0.00
N GLY A 90 19.22 -5.42 1.04
CA GLY A 90 19.23 -3.97 1.12
C GLY A 90 18.40 -3.27 0.03
N LYS A 91 17.51 -4.01 -0.64
CA LYS A 91 16.71 -3.48 -1.75
C LYS A 91 15.38 -2.90 -1.30
N THR A 92 14.87 -3.34 -0.16
CA THR A 92 13.59 -2.84 0.37
C THR A 92 13.73 -1.41 0.83
N ALA A 93 12.73 -0.56 0.47
CA ALA A 93 12.62 0.79 0.98
C ALA A 93 11.17 1.10 1.37
N LEU A 94 10.99 1.71 2.55
CA LEU A 94 9.69 2.12 3.09
C LEU A 94 9.42 3.59 2.78
N PHE A 95 8.24 3.86 2.23
CA PHE A 95 7.73 5.19 1.93
C PHE A 95 6.45 5.44 2.74
N LEU A 96 6.49 6.40 3.64
CA LEU A 96 5.33 6.84 4.42
C LEU A 96 4.64 8.02 3.74
N GLN A 97 3.32 7.98 3.65
CA GLN A 97 2.49 9.00 3.03
C GLN A 97 1.38 9.45 3.98
N LYS A 98 1.09 10.74 4.02
CA LYS A 98 -0.04 11.25 4.80
C LYS A 98 -1.37 10.77 4.23
N ALA A 99 -2.34 10.46 5.08
CA ALA A 99 -3.69 10.00 4.72
C ALA A 99 -4.37 10.84 3.61
N ALA A 100 -4.22 12.16 3.67
CA ALA A 100 -4.82 13.06 2.70
C ALA A 100 -4.22 12.96 1.29
N GLN A 101 -2.98 12.48 1.13
CA GLN A 101 -2.28 12.48 -0.16
C GLN A 101 -2.92 11.52 -1.17
N GLY A 102 -3.26 10.31 -0.76
CA GLY A 102 -3.90 9.33 -1.64
C GLY A 102 -5.30 9.77 -2.09
N LYS A 103 -6.11 10.26 -1.16
CA LYS A 103 -7.52 10.65 -1.41
C LYS A 103 -7.67 11.91 -2.25
N ALA A 104 -6.69 12.81 -2.24
CA ALA A 104 -6.75 14.07 -2.97
C ALA A 104 -6.82 13.89 -4.50
N TYR A 105 -6.19 12.86 -5.05
CA TYR A 105 -6.06 12.67 -6.51
C TYR A 105 -6.93 11.53 -7.05
N TYR A 106 -7.24 10.51 -6.24
CA TYR A 106 -7.94 9.30 -6.67
C TYR A 106 -9.25 9.11 -5.94
N SER A 107 -10.29 9.85 -6.36
CA SER A 107 -11.66 9.65 -5.87
C SER A 107 -12.19 8.26 -6.28
N ASN A 108 -13.28 7.81 -5.63
CA ASN A 108 -13.98 6.60 -6.05
C ASN A 108 -14.42 6.66 -7.52
N GLN A 109 -14.82 7.84 -7.99
CA GLN A 109 -15.23 8.04 -9.37
C GLN A 109 -14.04 7.86 -10.32
N THR A 110 -12.91 8.49 -10.02
CA THR A 110 -11.68 8.35 -10.82
C THR A 110 -11.25 6.90 -10.92
N LEU A 111 -11.30 6.15 -9.80
CA LEU A 111 -10.96 4.72 -9.81
C LEU A 111 -11.94 3.90 -10.66
N LYS A 112 -13.26 4.20 -10.63
CA LYS A 112 -14.27 3.53 -11.46
C LYS A 112 -14.06 3.80 -12.96
N GLU A 113 -13.83 5.05 -13.33
CA GLU A 113 -13.57 5.47 -14.71
C GLU A 113 -12.34 4.75 -15.31
N ASN A 114 -11.33 4.51 -14.46
CA ASN A 114 -10.12 3.79 -14.85
C ASN A 114 -10.19 2.25 -14.63
N LYS A 115 -11.36 1.71 -14.29
CA LYS A 115 -11.59 0.27 -14.01
C LYS A 115 -10.71 -0.29 -12.88
N LEU A 116 -10.34 0.54 -11.92
CA LEU A 116 -9.50 0.23 -10.77
C LEU A 116 -10.28 0.18 -9.45
N TYR A 117 -11.61 0.23 -9.50
CA TYR A 117 -12.45 0.22 -8.31
C TYR A 117 -13.01 -1.18 -8.05
N LYS A 118 -12.75 -1.70 -6.85
CA LYS A 118 -13.33 -2.94 -6.34
C LYS A 118 -14.26 -2.63 -5.16
N ARG A 119 -15.51 -3.13 -5.24
CA ARG A 119 -16.50 -2.95 -4.17
C ARG A 119 -16.21 -3.88 -3.01
N GLY A 120 -16.51 -3.43 -1.79
CA GLY A 120 -16.48 -4.28 -0.59
C GLY A 120 -15.11 -4.33 0.12
N ILE A 121 -14.11 -3.58 -0.36
CA ILE A 121 -12.77 -3.51 0.24
C ILE A 121 -12.30 -2.05 0.38
N PRO A 122 -12.96 -1.21 1.21
CA PRO A 122 -12.64 0.22 1.31
C PRO A 122 -11.17 0.49 1.70
N HIS A 123 -10.61 -0.26 2.65
CA HIS A 123 -9.21 -0.12 3.06
C HIS A 123 -8.24 -0.59 1.96
N GLY A 124 -8.57 -1.66 1.24
CA GLY A 124 -7.80 -2.08 0.06
C GLY A 124 -7.80 -0.99 -1.04
N MET A 125 -8.90 -0.25 -1.19
CA MET A 125 -8.97 0.89 -2.10
C MET A 125 -8.16 2.09 -1.59
N ASP A 126 -8.07 2.32 -0.28
CA ASP A 126 -7.22 3.36 0.29
C ASP A 126 -5.73 3.01 0.11
N ALA A 127 -5.32 1.76 0.34
CA ALA A 127 -3.98 1.28 0.00
C ALA A 127 -3.65 1.46 -1.49
N LEU A 128 -4.60 1.18 -2.39
CA LEU A 128 -4.42 1.40 -3.82
C LEU A 128 -4.22 2.89 -4.17
N ARG A 129 -4.93 3.81 -3.51
CA ARG A 129 -4.72 5.25 -3.70
C ARG A 129 -3.32 5.69 -3.31
N HIS A 130 -2.79 5.17 -2.21
CA HIS A 130 -1.41 5.43 -1.78
C HIS A 130 -0.39 4.93 -2.80
N LEU A 131 -0.59 3.73 -3.33
CA LEU A 131 0.26 3.19 -4.40
C LEU A 131 0.22 4.06 -5.66
N LEU A 132 -0.98 4.40 -6.13
CA LEU A 132 -1.15 5.22 -7.34
C LEU A 132 -0.55 6.61 -7.17
N GLN A 133 -0.71 7.21 -5.99
CA GLN A 133 -0.11 8.50 -5.68
C GLN A 133 1.43 8.42 -5.71
N TRP A 134 2.01 7.38 -5.11
CA TRP A 134 3.45 7.16 -5.11
C TRP A 134 4.02 6.95 -6.51
N ILE A 135 3.32 6.18 -7.35
CA ILE A 135 3.70 5.91 -8.74
C ILE A 135 3.56 7.15 -9.61
N THR A 136 2.51 7.97 -9.43
CA THR A 136 2.21 9.07 -10.35
C THR A 136 2.93 10.36 -9.98
N PHE A 137 3.05 10.65 -8.68
CA PHE A 137 3.54 11.94 -8.19
C PHE A 137 4.76 11.82 -7.27
N GLY A 138 5.17 10.60 -6.96
CA GLY A 138 6.27 10.31 -6.04
C GLY A 138 7.46 9.63 -6.74
N PRO A 139 8.38 9.07 -5.93
CA PRO A 139 9.58 8.41 -6.44
C PRO A 139 9.31 7.22 -7.38
N GLY A 140 8.08 6.69 -7.36
CA GLY A 140 7.67 5.57 -8.23
C GLY A 140 7.54 5.92 -9.70
N TYR A 141 7.36 7.21 -10.03
CA TYR A 141 7.14 7.68 -11.41
C TYR A 141 8.21 7.17 -12.40
N GLN A 142 9.46 7.15 -11.98
CA GLN A 142 10.59 6.68 -12.81
C GLN A 142 10.44 5.23 -13.33
N TYR A 143 9.63 4.40 -12.66
CA TYR A 143 9.47 2.99 -13.04
C TYR A 143 8.41 2.78 -14.14
N VAL A 144 7.50 3.75 -14.32
CA VAL A 144 6.38 3.67 -15.26
C VAL A 144 6.34 4.84 -16.24
N GLU A 145 7.33 5.73 -16.20
CA GLU A 145 7.42 6.94 -17.01
C GLU A 145 7.15 6.66 -18.48
N GLY A 146 6.33 7.50 -19.10
CA GLY A 146 6.00 7.44 -20.53
C GLY A 146 4.97 6.39 -20.92
N LYS A 147 4.43 5.62 -19.97
CA LYS A 147 3.36 4.64 -20.24
C LYS A 147 1.98 5.26 -20.03
N GLN A 148 1.11 5.14 -21.04
CA GLN A 148 -0.32 5.36 -20.91
C GLN A 148 -1.01 4.04 -20.52
N ASN A 149 -2.03 4.11 -19.65
CA ASN A 149 -2.78 2.92 -19.18
C ASN A 149 -1.89 1.82 -18.57
N PHE A 150 -0.94 2.23 -17.77
CA PHE A 150 0.08 1.34 -17.21
C PHE A 150 -0.43 0.46 -16.04
N VAL A 151 -1.64 0.70 -15.54
CA VAL A 151 -2.18 -0.06 -14.39
C VAL A 151 -3.17 -1.10 -14.87
N LYS A 152 -2.99 -2.34 -14.42
CA LYS A 152 -3.89 -3.48 -14.65
C LYS A 152 -4.29 -4.09 -13.31
N MET A 153 -5.59 -4.14 -13.04
CA MET A 153 -6.12 -4.84 -11.87
C MET A 153 -6.20 -6.34 -12.15
N LEU A 154 -5.74 -7.14 -11.19
CA LEU A 154 -5.80 -8.60 -11.23
C LEU A 154 -6.99 -9.10 -10.40
N ASP A 155 -7.61 -10.20 -10.82
CA ASP A 155 -8.66 -10.89 -10.08
C ASP A 155 -8.10 -11.73 -8.93
N LYS A 156 -6.89 -12.25 -9.11
CA LYS A 156 -6.14 -13.00 -8.09
C LYS A 156 -4.65 -12.68 -8.20
N TRP A 157 -3.94 -12.85 -7.09
CA TRP A 157 -2.48 -12.85 -7.08
C TRP A 157 -1.97 -14.27 -7.27
N SER A 158 -0.98 -14.46 -8.13
CA SER A 158 -0.22 -15.71 -8.26
C SER A 158 1.27 -15.39 -8.14
N ASP A 159 1.98 -16.12 -7.31
CA ASP A 159 3.44 -15.99 -7.17
C ASP A 159 4.22 -16.76 -8.28
N ASP A 160 3.49 -17.36 -9.23
CA ASP A 160 4.01 -18.23 -10.27
C ASP A 160 4.31 -17.47 -11.58
N GLU A 161 5.19 -16.45 -11.52
CA GLU A 161 5.89 -15.97 -12.73
C GLU A 161 7.31 -15.53 -12.41
#